data_c65560e2e34df880bac80aead9cca0f3
#
_entry.id   c65560e2e34df880bac80aead9cca0f3
#
_cell.length_a   1.000
_cell.length_b   1.000
_cell.length_c   1.000
_cell.angle_alpha   90.00
_cell.angle_beta   90.00
_cell.angle_gamma   90.00
#
_symmetry.space_group_name_H-M   'P 1'
#
loop_
_entity.id
_entity.type
_entity.pdbx_description
1 polymer ?
#
loop_
_entity_poly.entity_id
_entity_poly.type
_entity_poly.pdbx_seq_one_letter_code
_entity_poly.pdbx_strand_id
1 'polypeptide(L)'
;FRMNPDDTISQRSFIPVGFNISINGTFVAAGAGTLFFNENKFRIYIKYGYRTEPANFYGVGYDEIKKAEELKDRYDKDSVTFHKASVQFFPRFVWEVKPNIYVGTLLDFNYNYTKSLADWMKTNPAILKYGNRYHNIGIGALFQYDTRDDVATPFEGVFLSAMGTLYGKYLGGKAEYADDFANAFDDIEEEEI
;
A
#
# COMPACT_ATOMS: atom_id res chain seq x y z
N PHE A 1 -10.62 -13.00 -16.51
CA PHE A 1 -10.01 -13.40 -17.79
C PHE A 1 -8.89 -14.42 -17.55
N ARG A 2 -8.47 -15.12 -18.59
CA ARG A 2 -7.29 -16.00 -18.55
C ARG A 2 -6.18 -15.38 -19.35
N MET A 3 -4.96 -15.41 -18.82
CA MET A 3 -3.79 -14.85 -19.51
C MET A 3 -3.36 -15.68 -20.73
N ASN A 4 -3.50 -17.01 -20.65
CA ASN A 4 -3.37 -17.92 -21.79
C ASN A 4 -4.73 -18.61 -22.00
N PRO A 5 -5.40 -18.43 -23.14
CA PRO A 5 -6.68 -19.08 -23.44
C PRO A 5 -6.61 -20.62 -23.44
N ASP A 6 -5.47 -21.19 -23.82
CA ASP A 6 -5.26 -22.63 -23.89
C ASP A 6 -5.01 -23.27 -22.50
N ASP A 7 -4.69 -22.46 -21.49
CA ASP A 7 -4.50 -22.91 -20.12
C ASP A 7 -5.86 -23.04 -19.43
N THR A 8 -6.38 -24.26 -19.39
CA THR A 8 -7.68 -24.57 -18.75
C THR A 8 -7.57 -24.81 -17.24
N ILE A 9 -6.36 -24.96 -16.70
CA ILE A 9 -6.08 -25.29 -15.29
C ILE A 9 -5.93 -24.02 -14.45
N SER A 10 -5.27 -22.99 -15.00
CA SER A 10 -5.07 -21.74 -14.27
C SER A 10 -6.40 -21.11 -13.84
N GLN A 11 -6.42 -20.61 -12.62
CA GLN A 11 -7.52 -19.79 -12.11
C GLN A 11 -7.71 -18.53 -12.96
N ARG A 12 -8.86 -17.91 -12.85
CA ARG A 12 -9.14 -16.67 -13.58
C ARG A 12 -8.40 -15.50 -12.96
N SER A 13 -7.64 -14.81 -13.78
CA SER A 13 -6.98 -13.55 -13.41
C SER A 13 -8.01 -12.43 -13.28
N PHE A 14 -7.78 -11.53 -12.33
CA PHE A 14 -8.64 -10.36 -12.13
C PHE A 14 -7.81 -9.15 -11.68
N ILE A 15 -8.21 -7.97 -12.13
CA ILE A 15 -7.61 -6.68 -11.73
C ILE A 15 -8.77 -5.70 -11.51
N PRO A 16 -9.38 -5.70 -10.33
CA PRO A 16 -10.46 -4.77 -10.01
C PRO A 16 -9.93 -3.35 -9.80
N VAL A 17 -10.73 -2.37 -10.17
CA VAL A 17 -10.49 -0.95 -9.88
C VAL A 17 -11.70 -0.42 -9.11
N GLY A 18 -11.46 0.12 -7.93
CA GLY A 18 -12.47 0.79 -7.12
C GLY A 18 -12.23 2.29 -7.10
N PHE A 19 -13.31 3.05 -7.05
CA PHE A 19 -13.30 4.50 -6.90
C PHE A 19 -14.14 4.89 -5.68
N ASN A 20 -13.62 5.84 -4.90
CA ASN A 20 -14.35 6.43 -3.79
C ASN A 20 -14.17 7.95 -3.84
N ILE A 21 -15.26 8.68 -3.67
CA ILE A 21 -15.28 10.15 -3.59
C ILE A 21 -16.07 10.54 -2.35
N SER A 22 -15.48 11.38 -1.52
CA SER A 22 -16.11 11.89 -0.32
C SER A 22 -16.38 13.39 -0.43
N ILE A 23 -17.41 13.87 0.27
CA ILE A 23 -17.80 15.29 0.31
C ILE A 23 -16.73 16.21 0.90
N ASN A 24 -15.79 15.68 1.69
CA ASN A 24 -14.66 16.43 2.22
C ASN A 24 -13.53 16.64 1.19
N GLY A 25 -13.71 16.21 -0.07
CA GLY A 25 -12.70 16.32 -1.12
C GLY A 25 -11.70 15.16 -1.19
N THR A 26 -11.93 14.07 -0.44
CA THR A 26 -11.13 12.86 -0.58
C THR A 26 -11.51 12.13 -1.86
N PHE A 27 -10.51 11.75 -2.64
CA PHE A 27 -10.64 10.87 -3.80
C PHE A 27 -9.69 9.70 -3.65
N VAL A 28 -10.18 8.49 -3.90
CA VAL A 28 -9.40 7.26 -3.91
C VAL A 28 -9.71 6.49 -5.20
N ALA A 29 -8.66 6.07 -5.91
CA ALA A 29 -8.73 5.09 -6.98
C ALA A 29 -7.74 3.98 -6.64
N ALA A 30 -8.23 2.79 -6.34
CA ALA A 30 -7.37 1.71 -5.88
C ALA A 30 -7.89 0.34 -6.28
N GLY A 31 -7.01 -0.64 -6.25
CA GLY A 31 -7.36 -2.02 -6.48
C GLY A 31 -6.27 -2.98 -6.06
N ALA A 32 -6.65 -4.24 -5.95
CA ALA A 32 -5.73 -5.34 -5.74
C ALA A 32 -6.19 -6.52 -6.58
N GLY A 33 -5.30 -7.08 -7.38
CA GLY A 33 -5.64 -8.18 -8.28
C GLY A 33 -4.60 -9.26 -8.30
N THR A 34 -4.97 -10.38 -8.91
CA THR A 34 -4.07 -11.53 -9.10
C THR A 34 -4.10 -11.97 -10.54
N LEU A 35 -2.93 -12.17 -11.12
CA LEU A 35 -2.73 -12.77 -12.42
C LEU A 35 -2.14 -14.16 -12.23
N PHE A 36 -2.75 -15.15 -12.90
CA PHE A 36 -2.35 -16.52 -12.85
C PHE A 36 -1.76 -16.96 -14.20
N PHE A 37 -0.66 -17.66 -14.14
CA PHE A 37 0.05 -18.18 -15.30
C PHE A 37 0.49 -19.62 -15.05
N ASN A 38 0.67 -20.35 -16.13
CA ASN A 38 1.36 -21.64 -16.14
C ASN A 38 0.79 -22.64 -15.13
N GLU A 39 -0.52 -22.90 -15.21
CA GLU A 39 -1.23 -23.81 -14.30
C GLU A 39 -1.16 -23.36 -12.82
N ASN A 40 -1.24 -22.06 -12.57
CA ASN A 40 -1.09 -21.41 -11.25
C ASN A 40 0.33 -21.48 -10.64
N LYS A 41 1.32 -22.01 -11.34
CA LYS A 41 2.71 -22.13 -10.86
C LYS A 41 3.42 -20.78 -10.77
N PHE A 42 2.98 -19.79 -11.57
CA PHE A 42 3.45 -18.43 -11.48
C PHE A 42 2.26 -17.50 -11.25
N ARG A 43 2.38 -16.66 -10.22
CA ARG A 43 1.34 -15.70 -9.84
C ARG A 43 1.93 -14.32 -9.68
N ILE A 44 1.19 -13.30 -10.11
CA ILE A 44 1.52 -11.91 -9.84
C ILE A 44 0.38 -11.31 -9.04
N TYR A 45 0.67 -10.93 -7.81
CA TYR A 45 -0.25 -10.14 -6.99
C TYR A 45 0.09 -8.68 -7.17
N ILE A 46 -0.89 -7.85 -7.49
CA ILE A 46 -0.71 -6.43 -7.72
C ILE A 46 -1.64 -5.68 -6.77
N LYS A 47 -1.07 -4.79 -5.96
CA LYS A 47 -1.83 -3.78 -5.22
C LYS A 47 -1.41 -2.41 -5.74
N TYR A 48 -2.37 -1.57 -6.05
CA TYR A 48 -2.12 -0.25 -6.59
C TYR A 48 -3.15 0.74 -6.08
N GLY A 49 -2.77 1.99 -6.00
CA GLY A 49 -3.69 3.02 -5.56
C GLY A 49 -3.18 4.43 -5.76
N TYR A 50 -4.13 5.31 -5.95
CA TYR A 50 -3.97 6.75 -5.87
C TYR A 50 -4.99 7.27 -4.86
N ARG A 51 -4.53 8.09 -3.92
CA ARG A 51 -5.36 8.73 -2.92
C ARG A 51 -5.00 10.21 -2.83
N THR A 52 -6.00 11.06 -2.81
CA THR A 52 -5.83 12.47 -2.41
C THR A 52 -6.86 12.83 -1.38
N GLU A 53 -6.43 13.55 -0.36
CA GLU A 53 -7.28 13.93 0.78
C GLU A 53 -6.81 15.24 1.40
N PRO A 54 -7.73 16.03 1.94
CA PRO A 54 -7.39 17.10 2.86
C PRO A 54 -6.90 16.48 4.19
N ALA A 55 -5.86 17.07 4.74
CA ALA A 55 -5.29 16.67 6.03
C ALA A 55 -4.91 17.92 6.82
N ASN A 56 -4.84 17.81 8.13
CA ASN A 56 -4.44 18.91 8.99
C ASN A 56 -3.02 18.67 9.51
N PHE A 57 -2.21 19.71 9.49
CA PHE A 57 -0.88 19.73 10.06
C PHE A 57 -0.86 20.63 11.29
N TYR A 58 -0.49 20.08 12.43
CA TYR A 58 -0.41 20.79 13.71
C TYR A 58 1.03 20.97 14.20
N GLY A 59 2.02 20.72 13.33
CA GLY A 59 3.43 20.72 13.73
C GLY A 59 3.90 19.37 14.28
N VAL A 60 5.14 19.34 14.77
CA VAL A 60 5.75 18.15 15.37
C VAL A 60 6.20 18.50 16.79
N GLY A 61 5.58 17.89 17.78
CA GLY A 61 5.84 18.13 19.21
C GLY A 61 4.72 18.94 19.89
N TYR A 62 4.70 18.88 21.22
CA TYR A 62 3.60 19.45 22.01
C TYR A 62 3.48 20.97 21.86
N ASP A 63 4.60 21.68 21.83
CA ASP A 63 4.62 23.15 21.74
C ASP A 63 4.14 23.65 20.37
N GLU A 64 4.46 22.90 19.31
CA GLU A 64 4.00 23.21 17.95
C GLU A 64 2.51 22.94 17.78
N ILE A 65 1.98 21.89 18.43
CA ILE A 65 0.55 21.57 18.44
C ILE A 65 -0.24 22.71 19.09
N LYS A 66 0.21 23.22 20.24
CA LYS A 66 -0.44 24.37 20.90
C LYS A 66 -0.45 25.62 20.03
N LYS A 67 0.68 25.95 19.40
CA LYS A 67 0.74 27.09 18.47
C LYS A 67 -0.21 26.91 17.29
N ALA A 68 -0.33 25.71 16.75
CA ALA A 68 -1.24 25.42 15.65
C ALA A 68 -2.71 25.48 16.06
N GLU A 69 -3.06 25.10 17.29
CA GLU A 69 -4.40 25.28 17.85
C GLU A 69 -4.74 26.78 18.04
N GLU A 70 -3.81 27.57 18.57
CA GLU A 70 -3.97 29.00 18.66
C GLU A 70 -4.13 29.69 17.29
N LEU A 71 -3.39 29.23 16.28
CA LEU A 71 -3.51 29.71 14.91
C LEU A 71 -4.84 29.31 14.28
N LYS A 72 -5.34 28.12 14.56
CA LYS A 72 -6.65 27.66 14.09
C LYS A 72 -7.79 28.48 14.64
N ASP A 73 -7.72 28.87 15.92
CA ASP A 73 -8.73 29.69 16.58
C ASP A 73 -8.65 31.15 16.12
N ARG A 74 -7.48 31.62 15.69
CA ARG A 74 -7.23 33.02 15.28
C ARG A 74 -7.38 33.26 13.77
N TYR A 75 -7.15 32.24 12.91
CA TYR A 75 -6.95 32.40 11.47
C TYR A 75 -7.75 31.42 10.60
N ASP A 76 -8.93 30.99 10.96
CA ASP A 76 -9.75 30.10 10.14
C ASP A 76 -9.18 28.65 9.91
N LYS A 77 -10.08 27.69 9.66
CA LYS A 77 -9.75 26.27 9.47
C LYS A 77 -8.72 26.01 8.38
N ASP A 78 -8.64 26.87 7.37
CA ASP A 78 -7.74 26.71 6.23
C ASP A 78 -6.26 26.92 6.59
N SER A 79 -5.95 27.53 7.75
CA SER A 79 -4.58 27.78 8.17
C SER A 79 -3.78 26.53 8.52
N VAL A 80 -4.44 25.42 8.87
CA VAL A 80 -3.82 24.15 9.24
C VAL A 80 -4.07 23.04 8.21
N THR A 81 -4.91 23.29 7.22
CA THR A 81 -5.29 22.30 6.22
C THR A 81 -4.33 22.31 5.03
N PHE A 82 -3.95 21.15 4.58
CA PHE A 82 -3.20 20.93 3.33
C PHE A 82 -3.78 19.75 2.56
N HIS A 83 -3.41 19.60 1.30
CA HIS A 83 -3.79 18.45 0.51
C HIS A 83 -2.63 17.46 0.41
N LYS A 84 -2.88 16.24 0.87
CA LYS A 84 -1.98 15.11 0.72
C LYS A 84 -2.42 14.27 -0.47
N ALA A 85 -1.46 13.85 -1.29
CA ALA A 85 -1.70 12.84 -2.30
C ALA A 85 -0.63 11.74 -2.22
N SER A 86 -1.05 10.50 -2.46
CA SER A 86 -0.19 9.32 -2.43
C SER A 86 -0.47 8.42 -3.62
N VAL A 87 0.62 7.83 -4.13
CA VAL A 87 0.59 6.75 -5.12
C VAL A 87 1.25 5.55 -4.49
N GLN A 88 0.60 4.39 -4.59
CA GLN A 88 1.15 3.11 -4.17
C GLN A 88 1.13 2.14 -5.34
N PHE A 89 2.22 1.39 -5.51
CA PHE A 89 2.32 0.28 -6.43
C PHE A 89 3.13 -0.84 -5.78
N PHE A 90 2.50 -1.99 -5.57
CA PHE A 90 3.06 -3.10 -4.81
C PHE A 90 2.85 -4.43 -5.54
N PRO A 91 3.66 -4.74 -6.57
CA PRO A 91 3.64 -6.03 -7.25
C PRO A 91 4.45 -7.07 -6.45
N ARG A 92 3.93 -8.30 -6.41
CA ARG A 92 4.58 -9.48 -5.85
C ARG A 92 4.60 -10.57 -6.91
N PHE A 93 5.76 -11.11 -7.19
CA PHE A 93 6.00 -12.15 -8.18
C PHE A 93 6.31 -13.45 -7.46
N VAL A 94 5.53 -14.48 -7.69
CA VAL A 94 5.54 -15.70 -6.88
C VAL A 94 5.59 -16.93 -7.75
N TRP A 95 6.54 -17.81 -7.49
CA TRP A 95 6.76 -19.05 -8.22
C TRP A 95 6.57 -20.26 -7.32
N GLU A 96 5.85 -21.26 -7.78
CA GLU A 96 5.74 -22.55 -7.13
C GLU A 96 7.06 -23.32 -7.28
N VAL A 97 7.70 -23.63 -6.15
CA VAL A 97 8.94 -24.41 -6.11
C VAL A 97 8.70 -25.85 -5.72
N LYS A 98 7.61 -26.13 -5.01
CA LYS A 98 7.07 -27.46 -4.70
C LYS A 98 5.54 -27.32 -4.61
N PRO A 99 4.77 -28.42 -4.71
CA PRO A 99 3.32 -28.36 -4.55
C PRO A 99 2.92 -27.55 -3.31
N ASN A 100 2.10 -26.51 -3.50
CA ASN A 100 1.61 -25.60 -2.47
C ASN A 100 2.68 -24.71 -1.80
N ILE A 101 3.95 -24.77 -2.20
CA ILE A 101 5.02 -23.95 -1.65
C ILE A 101 5.51 -22.98 -2.72
N TYR A 102 5.39 -21.70 -2.41
CA TYR A 102 5.75 -20.60 -3.30
C TYR A 102 6.84 -19.74 -2.68
N VAL A 103 7.77 -19.30 -3.49
CA VAL A 103 8.75 -18.27 -3.16
C VAL A 103 8.67 -17.15 -4.16
N GLY A 104 9.07 -15.96 -3.76
CA GLY A 104 8.93 -14.85 -4.66
C GLY A 104 9.69 -13.61 -4.26
N THR A 105 9.55 -12.61 -5.12
CA THR A 105 10.08 -11.26 -4.91
C THR A 105 8.96 -10.25 -4.90
N LEU A 106 9.21 -9.13 -4.27
CA LEU A 106 8.27 -8.02 -4.24
C LEU A 106 8.99 -6.69 -4.47
N LEU A 107 8.24 -5.74 -5.01
CA LEU A 107 8.64 -4.35 -5.09
C LEU A 107 7.58 -3.53 -4.36
N ASP A 108 8.01 -2.56 -3.55
CA ASP A 108 7.11 -1.59 -2.93
C ASP A 108 7.50 -0.18 -3.35
N PHE A 109 6.61 0.47 -4.06
CA PHE A 109 6.76 1.85 -4.46
C PHE A 109 5.67 2.69 -3.82
N ASN A 110 6.09 3.63 -2.98
CA ASN A 110 5.22 4.60 -2.33
C ASN A 110 5.71 6.01 -2.61
N TYR A 111 4.87 6.83 -3.21
CA TYR A 111 5.13 8.24 -3.47
C TYR A 111 4.07 9.09 -2.79
N ASN A 112 4.51 10.00 -1.93
CA ASN A 112 3.65 10.93 -1.21
C ASN A 112 4.06 12.35 -1.53
N TYR A 113 3.10 13.22 -1.75
CA TYR A 113 3.35 14.63 -1.92
C TYR A 113 2.24 15.48 -1.28
N THR A 114 2.61 16.68 -0.87
CA THR A 114 1.73 17.64 -0.24
C THR A 114 1.57 18.86 -1.10
N LYS A 115 0.34 19.36 -1.20
CA LYS A 115 -0.02 20.59 -1.92
C LYS A 115 -0.70 21.58 -0.96
N SER A 116 -0.76 22.82 -1.38
CA SER A 116 -1.50 23.88 -0.66
C SER A 116 -1.05 24.08 0.79
N LEU A 117 0.26 23.95 1.02
CA LEU A 117 0.85 24.25 2.32
C LEU A 117 0.75 25.75 2.61
N ALA A 118 0.22 26.12 3.78
CA ALA A 118 0.28 27.48 4.29
C ALA A 118 1.75 27.93 4.51
N ASP A 119 2.00 29.23 4.51
CA ASP A 119 3.40 29.73 4.57
C ASP A 119 4.12 29.33 5.85
N TRP A 120 3.43 29.31 6.99
CA TRP A 120 3.99 28.84 8.25
C TRP A 120 4.36 27.34 8.23
N MET A 121 3.60 26.50 7.50
CA MET A 121 3.94 25.08 7.33
C MET A 121 5.24 24.91 6.54
N LYS A 122 5.46 25.74 5.51
CA LYS A 122 6.67 25.70 4.68
C LYS A 122 7.93 26.01 5.47
N THR A 123 7.81 26.80 6.53
CA THR A 123 8.94 27.17 7.42
C THR A 123 9.15 26.19 8.58
N ASN A 124 8.25 25.20 8.74
CA ASN A 124 8.39 24.21 9.79
C ASN A 124 9.64 23.32 9.57
N PRO A 125 10.48 23.08 10.61
CA PRO A 125 11.71 22.30 10.48
C PRO A 125 11.52 20.90 9.89
N ALA A 126 10.40 20.23 10.17
CA ALA A 126 10.09 18.92 9.62
C ALA A 126 9.86 18.99 8.10
N ILE A 127 9.11 19.98 7.63
CA ILE A 127 8.88 20.20 6.19
C ILE A 127 10.16 20.64 5.49
N LEU A 128 10.98 21.48 6.12
CA LEU A 128 12.29 21.88 5.58
C LEU A 128 13.24 20.67 5.45
N LYS A 129 13.23 19.78 6.44
CA LYS A 129 14.10 18.60 6.46
C LYS A 129 13.69 17.52 5.45
N TYR A 130 12.40 17.22 5.36
CA TYR A 130 11.89 16.10 4.55
C TYR A 130 11.30 16.55 3.21
N GLY A 131 11.01 17.83 3.06
CA GLY A 131 10.39 18.40 1.87
C GLY A 131 8.89 18.07 1.77
N ASN A 132 8.29 18.52 0.67
CA ASN A 132 6.88 18.31 0.36
C ASN A 132 6.64 17.08 -0.53
N ARG A 133 7.68 16.32 -0.84
CA ARG A 133 7.65 15.11 -1.66
C ARG A 133 8.51 14.05 -0.99
N TYR A 134 7.91 12.89 -0.82
CA TYR A 134 8.56 11.76 -0.19
C TYR A 134 8.24 10.49 -0.96
N HIS A 135 9.25 9.71 -1.26
CA HIS A 135 9.08 8.43 -1.91
C HIS A 135 9.96 7.37 -1.24
N ASN A 136 9.41 6.18 -1.18
CA ASN A 136 10.09 4.99 -0.73
C ASN A 136 10.04 3.96 -1.83
N ILE A 137 11.16 3.28 -2.02
CA ILE A 137 11.28 2.13 -2.90
C ILE A 137 11.85 1.00 -2.07
N GLY A 138 11.12 -0.10 -2.02
CA GLY A 138 11.51 -1.31 -1.32
C GLY A 138 11.61 -2.49 -2.29
N ILE A 139 12.54 -3.38 -2.01
CA ILE A 139 12.65 -4.69 -2.65
C ILE A 139 12.65 -5.75 -1.55
N GLY A 140 11.98 -6.86 -1.79
CA GLY A 140 11.89 -7.90 -0.78
C GLY A 140 11.73 -9.28 -1.36
N ALA A 141 11.72 -10.24 -0.44
CA ALA A 141 11.44 -11.63 -0.70
C ALA A 141 10.19 -12.06 0.08
N LEU A 142 9.52 -13.08 -0.45
CA LEU A 142 8.35 -13.64 0.20
C LEU A 142 8.34 -15.15 0.06
N PHE A 143 7.71 -15.78 1.04
CA PHE A 143 7.42 -17.21 1.10
C PHE A 143 5.91 -17.37 1.33
N GLN A 144 5.29 -18.34 0.66
CA GLN A 144 3.88 -18.69 0.86
C GLN A 144 3.72 -20.20 0.88
N TYR A 145 2.86 -20.68 1.76
CA TYR A 145 2.27 -22.01 1.75
C TYR A 145 0.77 -21.84 1.53
N ASP A 146 0.26 -22.38 0.42
CA ASP A 146 -1.11 -22.13 -0.03
C ASP A 146 -1.75 -23.43 -0.51
N THR A 147 -2.61 -24.00 0.32
CA THR A 147 -3.38 -25.20 0.01
C THR A 147 -4.84 -24.92 -0.33
N ARG A 148 -5.22 -23.63 -0.45
CA ARG A 148 -6.59 -23.25 -0.75
C ARG A 148 -7.02 -23.75 -2.12
N ASP A 149 -8.26 -24.18 -2.21
CA ASP A 149 -8.90 -24.60 -3.46
C ASP A 149 -9.08 -23.43 -4.44
N ASP A 150 -9.40 -22.24 -3.94
CA ASP A 150 -9.51 -21.01 -4.70
C ASP A 150 -8.84 -19.84 -3.94
N VAL A 151 -8.12 -18.97 -4.67
CA VAL A 151 -7.40 -17.83 -4.05
C VAL A 151 -8.34 -16.68 -3.71
N ALA A 152 -9.41 -16.49 -4.50
CA ALA A 152 -10.33 -15.36 -4.34
C ALA A 152 -11.48 -15.67 -3.37
N THR A 153 -11.98 -16.91 -3.40
CA THR A 153 -13.13 -17.37 -2.61
C THR A 153 -12.86 -18.78 -2.07
N PRO A 154 -11.96 -18.93 -1.09
CA PRO A 154 -11.59 -20.25 -0.58
C PRO A 154 -12.74 -20.85 0.23
N PHE A 155 -13.00 -22.14 -0.01
CA PHE A 155 -13.91 -22.96 0.80
C PHE A 155 -13.13 -23.90 1.73
N GLU A 156 -11.91 -24.29 1.32
CA GLU A 156 -11.06 -25.21 2.07
C GLU A 156 -9.59 -24.84 1.89
N GLY A 157 -8.75 -25.18 2.86
CA GLY A 157 -7.31 -25.04 2.81
C GLY A 157 -6.74 -24.04 3.80
N VAL A 158 -5.42 -23.90 3.77
CA VAL A 158 -4.65 -23.03 4.66
C VAL A 158 -3.78 -22.12 3.83
N PHE A 159 -3.70 -20.86 4.20
CA PHE A 159 -2.77 -19.89 3.63
C PHE A 159 -1.84 -19.34 4.72
N LEU A 160 -0.54 -19.51 4.50
CA LEU A 160 0.50 -18.92 5.33
C LEU A 160 1.42 -18.10 4.44
N SER A 161 1.72 -16.87 4.84
CA SER A 161 2.62 -15.99 4.10
C SER A 161 3.60 -15.29 5.05
N ALA A 162 4.86 -15.25 4.66
CA ALA A 162 5.90 -14.45 5.31
C ALA A 162 6.61 -13.61 4.26
N MET A 163 6.87 -12.34 4.54
CA MET A 163 7.59 -11.46 3.65
C MET A 163 8.49 -10.51 4.43
N GLY A 164 9.62 -10.16 3.82
CA GLY A 164 10.53 -9.14 4.33
C GLY A 164 10.88 -8.17 3.20
N THR A 165 10.91 -6.87 3.53
CA THR A 165 11.19 -5.80 2.57
C THR A 165 12.26 -4.89 3.10
N LEU A 166 13.26 -4.61 2.28
CA LEU A 166 14.34 -3.67 2.56
C LEU A 166 14.10 -2.39 1.77
N TYR A 167 14.12 -1.28 2.47
CA TYR A 167 14.03 0.05 1.90
C TYR A 167 15.38 0.74 2.00
N GLY A 168 15.83 1.37 0.93
CA GLY A 168 17.14 1.98 0.96
C GLY A 168 17.31 3.12 -0.02
N LYS A 169 18.21 4.02 0.35
CA LYS A 169 18.62 5.14 -0.50
C LYS A 169 19.25 4.67 -1.81
N TYR A 170 19.88 3.50 -1.80
CA TYR A 170 20.44 2.86 -2.98
C TYR A 170 19.41 2.47 -4.05
N LEU A 171 18.11 2.31 -3.64
CA LEU A 171 16.98 2.12 -4.55
C LEU A 171 16.35 3.45 -5.00
N GLY A 172 16.90 4.59 -4.57
CA GLY A 172 16.35 5.91 -4.85
C GLY A 172 15.31 6.40 -3.84
N GLY A 173 15.04 5.63 -2.77
CA GLY A 173 14.17 6.04 -1.68
C GLY A 173 14.78 7.10 -0.77
N LYS A 174 13.96 7.84 -0.04
CA LYS A 174 14.40 8.84 0.95
C LYS A 174 14.61 8.26 2.35
N ALA A 175 14.07 7.09 2.64
CA ALA A 175 14.25 6.39 3.90
C ALA A 175 15.04 5.09 3.73
N GLU A 176 15.62 4.64 4.84
CA GLU A 176 16.33 3.37 4.94
C GLU A 176 15.81 2.66 6.19
N TYR A 177 15.10 1.55 6.00
CA TYR A 177 14.58 0.71 7.07
C TYR A 177 14.24 -0.69 6.52
N ALA A 178 14.01 -1.64 7.42
CA ALA A 178 13.51 -2.96 7.09
C ALA A 178 12.11 -3.13 7.70
N ASP A 179 11.22 -3.70 6.93
CA ASP A 179 9.89 -4.12 7.37
C ASP A 179 9.79 -5.63 7.24
N ASP A 180 9.57 -6.30 8.37
CA ASP A 180 9.29 -7.72 8.45
C ASP A 180 7.80 -7.91 8.81
N PHE A 181 7.00 -8.39 7.85
CA PHE A 181 5.62 -8.78 8.10
C PHE A 181 5.48 -10.30 8.05
N ALA A 182 5.22 -10.90 9.21
CA ALA A 182 4.72 -12.25 9.31
C ALA A 182 3.18 -12.17 9.46
N ASN A 183 2.44 -12.42 8.39
CA ASN A 183 1.00 -12.66 8.49
C ASN A 183 0.80 -14.14 8.80
N ALA A 184 0.76 -14.48 10.09
CA ALA A 184 0.30 -15.76 10.56
C ALA A 184 -1.23 -15.68 10.66
N PHE A 185 -1.92 -16.49 9.86
CA PHE A 185 -3.37 -16.73 9.87
C PHE A 185 -4.24 -15.54 9.43
N ASP A 186 -4.68 -15.56 8.17
CA ASP A 186 -6.02 -15.09 7.85
C ASP A 186 -6.99 -16.19 8.30
N ASP A 187 -7.38 -16.13 9.56
CA ASP A 187 -8.55 -16.85 10.02
C ASP A 187 -9.74 -16.20 9.32
N ILE A 188 -10.33 -16.92 8.39
CA ILE A 188 -11.66 -16.59 7.89
C ILE A 188 -12.59 -16.85 9.07
N GLU A 189 -12.86 -15.82 9.88
CA GLU A 189 -13.98 -15.86 10.80
C GLU A 189 -15.24 -15.93 9.95
N GLU A 190 -15.89 -17.07 9.98
CA GLU A 190 -17.29 -17.19 9.60
C GLU A 190 -18.07 -16.23 10.52
N GLU A 191 -18.40 -15.04 10.04
CA GLU A 191 -19.46 -14.27 10.64
C GLU A 191 -20.77 -15.06 10.41
N GLU A 192 -21.24 -15.72 11.45
CA GLU A 192 -22.59 -16.21 11.52
C GLU A 192 -23.57 -15.05 11.32
N ILE A 193 -24.35 -15.16 10.25
CA ILE A 193 -25.53 -14.32 9.99
C ILE A 193 -26.68 -14.83 10.85
#